data_3eed8a8d640b3232c4ca1b85ed1b2f5e
#
_entry.id   3eed8a8d640b3232c4ca1b85ed1b2f5e
#
_cell.length_a   1.000
_cell.length_b   1.000
_cell.length_c   1.000
_cell.angle_alpha   90.00
_cell.angle_beta   90.00
_cell.angle_gamma   90.00
#
_symmetry.space_group_name_H-M   'P 1'
#
loop_
_entity.id
_entity.type
_entity.pdbx_description
1 polymer ?
#
loop_
_entity_poly.entity_id
_entity_poly.type
_entity_poly.pdbx_seq_one_letter_code
_entity_poly.pdbx_strand_id
1 'polypeptide(L)'
;YMCIPILLLIFIKDILHLTDSQYGYTQTISRLASFIIFGLLAKYFTINLVTSFKKILFPLFILYGGSIFCIGYIETIEQLYILYSISEILLFTAVVLVHAYIQSIFSQEELTLASGSVSTGFSIGSILSITIFTNLANILPLHDIFFICGLGIIISAVIIIGYTRLNQER
;
A
#
# COMPACT_ATOMS: atom_id res chain seq x y z
N TYR A 1 -2.39 5.67 -0.62
CA TYR A 1 -1.59 5.16 0.50
C TYR A 1 -1.68 6.06 1.73
N MET A 2 -1.44 7.35 1.60
CA MET A 2 -1.40 8.29 2.73
C MET A 2 -2.75 8.49 3.45
N CYS A 3 -3.88 8.17 2.81
CA CYS A 3 -5.19 8.24 3.49
C CYS A 3 -5.37 7.13 4.54
N ILE A 4 -4.75 5.96 4.36
CA ILE A 4 -4.95 4.81 5.25
C ILE A 4 -4.55 5.10 6.69
N PRO A 5 -3.38 5.71 7.00
CA PRO A 5 -3.04 6.07 8.37
C PRO A 5 -4.03 7.03 9.03
N ILE A 6 -4.61 7.97 8.27
CA ILE A 6 -5.61 8.92 8.78
C ILE A 6 -6.93 8.20 9.06
N LEU A 7 -7.41 7.39 8.12
CA LEU A 7 -8.61 6.57 8.30
C LEU A 7 -8.44 5.59 9.46
N LEU A 8 -7.25 5.01 9.59
CA LEU A 8 -6.92 4.11 10.69
C LEU A 8 -6.96 4.83 12.04
N LEU A 9 -6.47 6.07 12.13
CA LEU A 9 -6.56 6.87 13.35
C LEU A 9 -8.00 7.12 13.75
N ILE A 10 -8.88 7.48 12.79
CA ILE A 10 -10.30 7.67 13.03
C ILE A 10 -10.94 6.34 13.48
N PHE A 11 -10.65 5.26 12.77
CA PHE A 11 -11.16 3.92 13.10
C PHE A 11 -10.77 3.46 14.51
N ILE A 12 -9.52 3.65 14.90
CA ILE A 12 -9.01 3.30 16.21
C ILE A 12 -9.71 4.09 17.32
N LYS A 13 -9.96 5.39 17.09
CA LYS A 13 -10.60 6.25 18.08
C LYS A 13 -12.12 6.02 18.16
N ASP A 14 -12.79 5.96 17.03
CA ASP A 14 -14.25 6.01 16.98
C ASP A 14 -14.88 4.61 17.08
N ILE A 15 -14.20 3.57 16.60
CA ILE A 15 -14.75 2.21 16.59
C ILE A 15 -14.11 1.35 17.70
N LEU A 16 -12.79 1.35 17.82
CA LEU A 16 -12.11 0.53 18.81
C LEU A 16 -11.93 1.24 20.16
N HIS A 17 -12.23 2.53 20.24
CA HIS A 17 -12.11 3.36 21.46
C HIS A 17 -10.72 3.30 22.11
N LEU A 18 -9.66 3.19 21.29
CA LEU A 18 -8.29 3.08 21.75
C LEU A 18 -7.63 4.45 21.92
N THR A 19 -6.55 4.47 22.69
CA THR A 19 -5.76 5.68 22.96
C THR A 19 -4.79 6.03 21.83
N ASP A 20 -4.33 7.28 21.79
CA ASP A 20 -3.27 7.72 20.86
C ASP A 20 -1.98 6.93 21.02
N SER A 21 -1.67 6.48 22.25
CA SER A 21 -0.50 5.61 22.49
C SER A 21 -0.63 4.26 21.80
N GLN A 22 -1.80 3.65 21.84
CA GLN A 22 -2.07 2.37 21.15
C GLN A 22 -2.00 2.51 19.65
N TYR A 23 -2.46 3.63 19.09
CA TYR A 23 -2.23 3.97 17.68
C TYR A 23 -0.73 4.07 17.37
N GLY A 24 0.04 4.78 18.19
CA GLY A 24 1.49 4.88 18.06
C GLY A 24 2.18 3.51 18.09
N TYR A 25 1.77 2.62 18.98
CA TYR A 25 2.27 1.24 19.02
C TYR A 25 1.92 0.46 17.76
N THR A 26 0.69 0.57 17.25
CA THR A 26 0.28 -0.06 15.98
C THR A 26 1.21 0.35 14.85
N GLN A 27 1.47 1.64 14.68
CA GLN A 27 2.36 2.16 13.66
C GLN A 27 3.81 1.66 13.84
N THR A 28 4.30 1.68 15.06
CA THR A 28 5.68 1.26 15.37
C THR A 28 5.89 -0.21 15.12
N ILE A 29 5.01 -1.07 15.62
CA ILE A 29 5.09 -2.53 15.45
C ILE A 29 5.02 -2.88 13.96
N SER A 30 4.08 -2.30 13.22
CA SER A 30 3.90 -2.60 11.80
C SER A 30 5.11 -2.19 10.97
N ARG A 31 5.71 -1.03 11.25
CA ARG A 31 6.92 -0.56 10.54
C ARG A 31 8.15 -1.40 10.89
N LEU A 32 8.32 -1.77 12.16
CA LEU A 32 9.41 -2.67 12.57
C LEU A 32 9.27 -4.04 11.92
N ALA A 33 8.07 -4.62 11.90
CA ALA A 33 7.81 -5.88 11.22
C ALA A 33 8.14 -5.79 9.72
N SER A 34 7.72 -4.71 9.06
CA SER A 34 8.01 -4.47 7.65
C SER A 34 9.52 -4.37 7.40
N PHE A 35 10.24 -3.65 8.24
CA PHE A 35 11.70 -3.49 8.13
C PHE A 35 12.44 -4.82 8.29
N ILE A 36 12.08 -5.61 9.30
CA ILE A 36 12.71 -6.92 9.57
C ILE A 36 12.44 -7.88 8.41
N ILE A 37 11.18 -8.01 7.99
CA ILE A 37 10.79 -8.93 6.91
C ILE A 37 11.45 -8.51 5.61
N PHE A 38 11.48 -7.20 5.30
CA PHE A 38 12.16 -6.71 4.12
C PHE A 38 13.67 -7.00 4.16
N GLY A 39 14.33 -6.78 5.28
CA GLY A 39 15.75 -7.11 5.44
C GLY A 39 16.06 -8.60 5.20
N LEU A 40 15.17 -9.49 5.64
CA LEU A 40 15.27 -10.92 5.36
C LEU A 40 15.01 -11.26 3.90
N LEU A 41 14.02 -10.62 3.28
CA LEU A 41 13.63 -10.87 1.89
C LEU A 41 14.57 -10.21 0.89
N ALA A 42 15.25 -9.12 1.22
CA ALA A 42 16.14 -8.39 0.31
C ALA A 42 17.21 -9.29 -0.32
N LYS A 43 17.72 -10.26 0.45
CA LYS A 43 18.69 -11.24 -0.02
C LYS A 43 18.13 -12.15 -1.13
N TYR A 44 16.83 -12.45 -1.08
CA TYR A 44 16.17 -13.33 -2.07
C TYR A 44 15.68 -12.56 -3.30
N PHE A 45 15.42 -11.27 -3.14
CA PHE A 45 14.87 -10.44 -4.21
C PHE A 45 15.89 -9.97 -5.25
N THR A 46 17.21 -10.01 -4.96
CA THR A 46 18.25 -9.43 -5.81
C THR A 46 18.50 -10.16 -7.13
N ILE A 47 18.07 -11.40 -7.31
CA ILE A 47 18.54 -12.24 -8.43
C ILE A 47 17.53 -12.37 -9.59
N ASN A 48 16.21 -12.27 -9.37
CA ASN A 48 15.21 -12.59 -10.41
C ASN A 48 14.03 -11.61 -10.52
N LEU A 49 14.10 -10.45 -9.90
CA LEU A 49 12.95 -9.57 -9.72
C LEU A 49 12.48 -8.87 -10.99
N VAL A 50 13.42 -8.45 -11.84
CA VAL A 50 13.10 -7.68 -13.03
C VAL A 50 12.29 -8.49 -14.04
N THR A 51 12.64 -9.75 -14.22
CA THR A 51 11.93 -10.65 -15.15
C THR A 51 10.57 -11.11 -14.65
N SER A 52 10.37 -11.10 -13.33
CA SER A 52 9.13 -11.57 -12.70
C SER A 52 8.30 -10.44 -12.08
N PHE A 53 8.71 -9.17 -12.28
CA PHE A 53 8.09 -7.99 -11.64
C PHE A 53 6.55 -7.99 -11.71
N LYS A 54 5.99 -8.17 -12.91
CA LYS A 54 4.53 -8.17 -13.10
C LYS A 54 3.83 -9.34 -12.41
N LYS A 55 4.49 -10.51 -12.39
CA LYS A 55 3.93 -11.72 -11.77
C LYS A 55 3.90 -11.63 -10.25
N ILE A 56 4.80 -10.85 -9.66
CA ILE A 56 4.90 -10.66 -8.21
C ILE A 56 4.07 -9.46 -7.76
N LEU A 57 4.11 -8.36 -8.50
CA LEU A 57 3.44 -7.12 -8.12
C LEU A 57 1.90 -7.26 -8.07
N PHE A 58 1.32 -8.02 -8.99
CA PHE A 58 -0.12 -8.20 -9.05
C PHE A 58 -0.70 -8.91 -7.82
N PRO A 59 -0.23 -10.10 -7.42
CA PRO A 59 -0.72 -10.72 -6.21
C PRO A 59 -0.45 -9.89 -4.95
N LEU A 60 0.66 -9.13 -4.91
CA LEU A 60 0.92 -8.21 -3.81
C LEU A 60 -0.15 -7.13 -3.68
N PHE A 61 -0.57 -6.50 -4.77
CA PHE A 61 -1.62 -5.49 -4.73
C PHE A 61 -3.00 -6.09 -4.40
N ILE A 62 -3.31 -7.30 -4.85
CA ILE A 62 -4.54 -8.00 -4.47
C ILE A 62 -4.53 -8.30 -2.97
N LEU A 63 -3.45 -8.85 -2.46
CA LEU A 63 -3.32 -9.16 -1.03
C LEU A 63 -3.34 -7.87 -0.19
N TYR A 64 -2.68 -6.80 -0.65
CA TYR A 64 -2.71 -5.50 0.01
C TYR A 64 -4.12 -4.92 0.03
N GLY A 65 -4.81 -4.87 -1.10
CA GLY A 65 -6.20 -4.39 -1.17
C GLY A 65 -7.14 -5.23 -0.31
N GLY A 66 -6.97 -6.56 -0.31
CA GLY A 66 -7.71 -7.48 0.55
C GLY A 66 -7.43 -7.25 2.04
N SER A 67 -6.18 -7.00 2.43
CA SER A 67 -5.86 -6.69 3.83
C SER A 67 -6.48 -5.37 4.29
N ILE A 68 -6.47 -4.33 3.45
CA ILE A 68 -7.15 -3.06 3.73
C ILE A 68 -8.66 -3.24 3.87
N PHE A 69 -9.29 -4.03 2.98
CA PHE A 69 -10.69 -4.39 3.11
C PHE A 69 -10.99 -5.04 4.47
N CYS A 70 -10.18 -6.02 4.89
CA CYS A 70 -10.37 -6.72 6.15
C CYS A 70 -10.19 -5.82 7.39
N ILE A 71 -9.41 -4.73 7.31
CA ILE A 71 -9.26 -3.76 8.42
C ILE A 71 -10.60 -3.15 8.81
N GLY A 72 -11.51 -2.92 7.87
CA GLY A 72 -12.84 -2.38 8.17
C GLY A 72 -13.72 -3.26 9.06
N TYR A 73 -13.39 -4.54 9.23
CA TYR A 73 -14.15 -5.54 9.99
C TYR A 73 -13.46 -6.01 11.27
N ILE A 74 -12.41 -5.31 11.71
CA ILE A 74 -11.66 -5.65 12.92
C ILE A 74 -12.46 -5.22 14.15
N GLU A 75 -12.51 -6.09 15.15
CA GLU A 75 -13.17 -5.85 16.43
C GLU A 75 -12.18 -5.75 17.60
N THR A 76 -10.95 -6.26 17.45
CA THR A 76 -9.94 -6.30 18.53
C THR A 76 -8.62 -5.66 18.12
N ILE A 77 -7.87 -5.19 19.11
CA ILE A 77 -6.57 -4.57 18.89
C ILE A 77 -5.52 -5.57 18.35
N GLU A 78 -5.62 -6.84 18.76
CA GLU A 78 -4.71 -7.90 18.29
C GLU A 78 -4.90 -8.17 16.81
N GLN A 79 -6.15 -8.23 16.34
CA GLN A 79 -6.48 -8.35 14.92
C GLN A 79 -5.92 -7.15 14.14
N LEU A 80 -6.02 -5.96 14.71
CA LEU A 80 -5.48 -4.74 14.12
C LEU A 80 -3.96 -4.83 13.96
N TYR A 81 -3.24 -5.22 15.01
CA TYR A 81 -1.78 -5.34 14.95
C TYR A 81 -1.33 -6.32 13.86
N ILE A 82 -1.99 -7.47 13.74
CA ILE A 82 -1.65 -8.48 12.75
C ILE A 82 -1.98 -7.97 11.33
N LEU A 83 -3.22 -7.55 11.10
CA LEU A 83 -3.70 -7.19 9.76
C LEU A 83 -3.02 -5.93 9.22
N TYR A 84 -2.83 -4.92 10.07
CA TYR A 84 -2.13 -3.71 9.67
C TYR A 84 -0.63 -3.97 9.42
N SER A 85 0.01 -4.82 10.21
CA SER A 85 1.40 -5.23 9.95
C SER A 85 1.53 -5.97 8.62
N ILE A 86 0.60 -6.86 8.28
CA ILE A 86 0.56 -7.54 6.99
C ILE A 86 0.40 -6.52 5.86
N SER A 87 -0.52 -5.56 5.99
CA SER A 87 -0.75 -4.54 4.96
C SER A 87 0.49 -3.66 4.74
N GLU A 88 1.17 -3.24 5.79
CA GLU A 88 2.40 -2.44 5.70
C GLU A 88 3.55 -3.24 5.04
N ILE A 89 3.70 -4.52 5.37
CA ILE A 89 4.70 -5.40 4.74
C ILE A 89 4.44 -5.50 3.22
N LEU A 90 3.20 -5.77 2.83
CA LEU A 90 2.80 -5.90 1.43
C LEU A 90 3.03 -4.61 0.65
N LEU A 91 2.64 -3.48 1.23
CA LEU A 91 2.83 -2.17 0.63
C LEU A 91 4.31 -1.83 0.49
N PHE A 92 5.09 -1.98 1.57
CA PHE A 92 6.51 -1.66 1.55
C PHE A 92 7.25 -2.51 0.51
N THR A 93 6.92 -3.81 0.44
CA THR A 93 7.44 -4.71 -0.57
C THR A 93 7.10 -4.23 -1.98
N ALA A 94 5.84 -3.84 -2.24
CA ALA A 94 5.42 -3.33 -3.53
C ALA A 94 6.16 -2.04 -3.92
N VAL A 95 6.33 -1.10 -3.00
CA VAL A 95 7.05 0.16 -3.24
C VAL A 95 8.50 -0.10 -3.62
N VAL A 96 9.19 -0.97 -2.88
CA VAL A 96 10.59 -1.32 -3.17
C VAL A 96 10.73 -2.01 -4.52
N LEU A 97 9.81 -2.91 -4.86
CA LEU A 97 9.78 -3.58 -6.16
C LEU A 97 9.61 -2.59 -7.31
N VAL A 98 8.71 -1.61 -7.16
CA VAL A 98 8.51 -0.56 -8.17
C VAL A 98 9.79 0.26 -8.36
N HIS A 99 10.46 0.67 -7.27
CA HIS A 99 11.71 1.42 -7.36
C HIS A 99 12.84 0.60 -8.00
N ALA A 100 13.00 -0.66 -7.61
CA ALA A 100 13.99 -1.56 -8.21
C ALA A 100 13.73 -1.76 -9.71
N TYR A 101 12.48 -1.90 -10.12
CA TYR A 101 12.09 -2.01 -11.52
C TYR A 101 12.45 -0.74 -12.30
N ILE A 102 12.11 0.44 -11.78
CA ILE A 102 12.46 1.73 -12.40
C ILE A 102 13.98 1.83 -12.58
N GLN A 103 14.77 1.51 -11.55
CA GLN A 103 16.22 1.52 -11.62
C GLN A 103 16.79 0.55 -12.65
N SER A 104 16.07 -0.51 -13.00
CA SER A 104 16.54 -1.51 -13.95
C SER A 104 16.24 -1.19 -15.41
N ILE A 105 15.27 -0.31 -15.69
CA ILE A 105 14.83 0.00 -17.06
C ILE A 105 15.27 1.37 -17.56
N PHE A 106 15.62 2.29 -16.67
CA PHE A 106 16.04 3.64 -17.03
C PHE A 106 17.57 3.80 -16.92
N SER A 107 18.15 4.57 -17.85
CA SER A 107 19.55 4.99 -17.78
C SER A 107 19.77 5.91 -16.57
N GLN A 108 21.03 6.08 -16.14
CA GLN A 108 21.35 6.97 -15.01
C GLN A 108 20.87 8.42 -15.21
N GLU A 109 20.88 8.90 -16.43
CA GLU A 109 20.46 10.26 -16.77
C GLU A 109 18.93 10.42 -16.68
N GLU A 110 18.18 9.38 -17.09
CA GLU A 110 16.71 9.36 -17.05
C GLU A 110 16.15 9.00 -15.66
N LEU A 111 16.96 8.35 -14.82
CA LEU A 111 16.52 7.83 -13.51
C LEU A 111 16.00 8.94 -12.60
N THR A 112 16.64 10.11 -12.60
CA THR A 112 16.21 11.25 -11.80
C THR A 112 14.83 11.74 -12.22
N LEU A 113 14.59 11.84 -13.54
CA LEU A 113 13.30 12.27 -14.07
C LEU A 113 12.21 11.23 -13.80
N ALA A 114 12.52 9.94 -14.04
CA ALA A 114 11.58 8.84 -13.79
C ALA A 114 11.20 8.74 -12.30
N SER A 115 12.19 8.79 -11.40
CA SER A 115 11.94 8.76 -9.95
C SER A 115 11.18 9.99 -9.47
N GLY A 116 11.49 11.17 -10.01
CA GLY A 116 10.78 12.41 -9.73
C GLY A 116 9.32 12.35 -10.17
N SER A 117 9.06 11.83 -11.36
CA SER A 117 7.70 11.64 -11.89
C SER A 117 6.88 10.69 -11.01
N VAL A 118 7.46 9.58 -10.58
CA VAL A 118 6.79 8.63 -9.68
C VAL A 118 6.51 9.28 -8.33
N SER A 119 7.48 9.98 -7.73
CA SER A 119 7.30 10.67 -6.46
C SER A 119 6.22 11.75 -6.54
N THR A 120 6.18 12.50 -7.64
CA THR A 120 5.13 13.50 -7.90
C THR A 120 3.76 12.84 -8.02
N GLY A 121 3.66 11.73 -8.76
CA GLY A 121 2.43 10.94 -8.88
C GLY A 121 1.95 10.43 -7.51
N PHE A 122 2.84 9.93 -6.68
CA PHE A 122 2.52 9.52 -5.31
C PHE A 122 2.02 10.69 -4.46
N SER A 123 2.64 11.87 -4.57
CA SER A 123 2.24 13.06 -3.80
C SER A 123 0.87 13.56 -4.20
N ILE A 124 0.61 13.67 -5.52
CA ILE A 124 -0.70 14.08 -6.04
C ILE A 124 -1.77 13.05 -5.64
N GLY A 125 -1.51 11.77 -5.84
CA GLY A 125 -2.42 10.70 -5.44
C GLY A 125 -2.71 10.70 -3.94
N SER A 126 -1.73 11.02 -3.12
CA SER A 126 -1.89 11.14 -1.65
C SER A 126 -2.81 12.30 -1.27
N ILE A 127 -2.61 13.49 -1.85
CA ILE A 127 -3.45 14.66 -1.58
C ILE A 127 -4.90 14.38 -1.99
N LEU A 128 -5.10 13.84 -3.20
CA LEU A 128 -6.43 13.51 -3.69
C LEU A 128 -7.11 12.44 -2.81
N SER A 129 -6.38 11.38 -2.44
CA SER A 129 -6.94 10.32 -1.61
C SER A 129 -7.32 10.82 -0.21
N ILE A 130 -6.47 11.63 0.43
CA ILE A 130 -6.78 12.22 1.74
C ILE A 130 -8.06 13.06 1.63
N THR A 131 -8.13 13.95 0.65
CA THR A 131 -9.28 14.85 0.47
C THR A 131 -10.56 14.05 0.21
N ILE A 132 -10.54 13.08 -0.69
CA ILE A 132 -11.72 12.28 -1.05
C ILE A 132 -12.18 11.45 0.15
N PHE A 133 -11.29 10.68 0.76
CA PHE A 133 -11.67 9.72 1.80
C PHE A 133 -11.99 10.38 3.13
N THR A 134 -11.38 11.53 3.47
CA THR A 134 -11.78 12.31 4.66
C THR A 134 -13.19 12.86 4.48
N ASN A 135 -13.55 13.34 3.29
CA ASN A 135 -14.92 13.79 3.03
C ASN A 135 -15.92 12.62 3.03
N LEU A 136 -15.54 11.47 2.48
CA LEU A 136 -16.40 10.27 2.52
C LEU A 136 -16.62 9.77 3.96
N ALA A 137 -15.64 9.92 4.85
CA ALA A 137 -15.76 9.54 6.26
C ALA A 137 -16.83 10.34 7.03
N ASN A 138 -17.27 11.49 6.51
CA ASN A 138 -18.37 12.25 7.05
C ASN A 138 -19.75 11.74 6.59
N ILE A 139 -19.80 10.88 5.57
CA ILE A 139 -21.05 10.48 4.91
C ILE A 139 -21.28 8.98 5.02
N LEU A 140 -20.19 8.18 4.95
CA LEU A 140 -20.23 6.72 4.93
C LEU A 140 -19.66 6.14 6.22
N PRO A 141 -20.13 4.97 6.66
CA PRO A 141 -19.50 4.20 7.71
C PRO A 141 -18.04 3.84 7.35
N LEU A 142 -17.15 3.83 8.35
CA LEU A 142 -15.72 3.60 8.12
C LEU A 142 -15.42 2.24 7.45
N HIS A 143 -16.19 1.18 7.76
CA HIS A 143 -16.02 -0.12 7.13
C HIS A 143 -16.25 -0.07 5.61
N ASP A 144 -17.22 0.72 5.14
CA ASP A 144 -17.48 0.92 3.70
C ASP A 144 -16.33 1.68 3.04
N ILE A 145 -15.69 2.60 3.75
CA ILE A 145 -14.55 3.34 3.23
C ILE A 145 -13.34 2.42 3.06
N PHE A 146 -13.05 1.56 4.04
CA PHE A 146 -12.00 0.57 3.91
C PHE A 146 -12.28 -0.42 2.77
N PHE A 147 -13.54 -0.82 2.57
CA PHE A 147 -13.97 -1.61 1.42
C PHE A 147 -13.67 -0.90 0.09
N ILE A 148 -14.07 0.37 -0.05
CA ILE A 148 -13.84 1.18 -1.25
C ILE A 148 -12.33 1.36 -1.49
N CYS A 149 -11.54 1.62 -0.44
CA CYS A 149 -10.08 1.72 -0.54
C CYS A 149 -9.46 0.43 -1.04
N GLY A 150 -9.81 -0.71 -0.44
CA GLY A 150 -9.30 -2.02 -0.83
C GLY A 150 -9.66 -2.38 -2.27
N LEU A 151 -10.92 -2.15 -2.65
CA LEU A 151 -11.39 -2.37 -4.01
C LEU A 151 -10.67 -1.46 -5.02
N GLY A 152 -10.48 -0.19 -4.70
CA GLY A 152 -9.75 0.77 -5.52
C GLY A 152 -8.31 0.34 -5.79
N ILE A 153 -7.62 -0.22 -4.78
CA ILE A 153 -6.27 -0.77 -4.92
C ILE A 153 -6.27 -1.96 -5.90
N ILE A 154 -7.22 -2.88 -5.75
CA ILE A 154 -7.33 -4.07 -6.63
C ILE A 154 -7.63 -3.67 -8.07
N ILE A 155 -8.58 -2.75 -8.28
CA ILE A 155 -8.93 -2.24 -9.62
C ILE A 155 -7.71 -1.56 -10.26
N SER A 156 -6.97 -0.75 -9.51
CA SER A 156 -5.76 -0.09 -10.00
C SER A 156 -4.71 -1.10 -10.46
N ALA A 157 -4.54 -2.21 -9.74
CA ALA A 157 -3.65 -3.29 -10.14
C ALA A 157 -4.07 -3.96 -11.46
N VAL A 158 -5.37 -4.19 -11.64
CA VAL A 158 -5.92 -4.78 -12.88
C VAL A 158 -5.70 -3.84 -14.07
N ILE A 159 -5.92 -2.53 -13.90
CA ILE A 159 -5.70 -1.51 -14.96
C ILE A 159 -4.23 -1.48 -15.37
N ILE A 160 -3.30 -1.46 -14.41
CA ILE A 160 -1.85 -1.44 -14.69
C ILE A 160 -1.44 -2.66 -15.52
N ILE A 161 -1.96 -3.84 -15.19
CA ILE A 161 -1.63 -5.07 -15.94
C ILE A 161 -2.25 -5.06 -17.33
N GLY A 162 -3.50 -4.66 -17.45
CA GLY A 162 -4.17 -4.53 -18.75
C GLY A 162 -3.38 -3.60 -19.68
N TYR A 163 -2.99 -2.43 -19.19
CA TYR A 163 -2.20 -1.47 -19.94
C TYR A 163 -0.84 -2.02 -20.37
N THR A 164 -0.15 -2.72 -19.48
CA THR A 164 1.18 -3.29 -19.79
C THR A 164 1.13 -4.46 -20.77
N ARG A 165 0.03 -5.21 -20.86
CA ARG A 165 -0.16 -6.26 -21.88
C ARG A 165 -0.36 -5.66 -23.27
N LEU A 166 -1.22 -4.66 -23.40
CA LEU A 166 -1.50 -3.99 -24.67
C LEU A 166 -0.26 -3.35 -25.31
N ASN A 167 0.69 -2.87 -24.51
CA ASN A 167 1.92 -2.27 -25.02
C ASN A 167 3.04 -3.29 -25.34
N GLN A 168 2.90 -4.55 -24.98
CA GLN A 168 3.85 -5.60 -25.37
C GLN A 168 3.50 -6.30 -26.68
N GLU A 169 2.24 -6.15 -27.14
CA GLU A 169 1.77 -6.71 -28.40
C GLU A 169 1.95 -5.74 -29.58
N ARG A 170 2.49 -4.55 -29.34
CA ARG A 170 2.89 -3.57 -30.36
C ARG A 170 4.39 -3.52 -30.53
#